data_4ca701fed957d928f8e979b3b73b0b63
#
_entry.id   4ca701fed957d928f8e979b3b73b0b63
#
_cell.length_a   1.000
_cell.length_b   1.000
_cell.length_c   1.000
_cell.angle_alpha   90.00
_cell.angle_beta   90.00
_cell.angle_gamma   90.00
#
_symmetry.space_group_name_H-M   'P 1'
#
loop_
_entity.id
_entity.type
_entity.pdbx_description
1 polymer ?
#
loop_
_entity_poly.entity_id
_entity_poly.type
_entity_poly.pdbx_seq_one_letter_code
_entity_poly.pdbx_strand_id
1 'polypeptide(L)'
;MSRPDKTPRALIHWGADRFDKAGLVYGHGTDNALDEAASLVLHTLEIGYDQPDTVLDVEVSETDYARVLRLLEQRVTSRKPAAYLMDEAWFAGMPFYVDERVLVPRSPIAELISAQFSPWVDPDRVTSILDIGTGSGCIAIACAAAFTQARVDAADLSRDALDVARINTARHDLEGRVQLIESDLFSAL
;
A
#
# COMPACT_ATOMS: atom_id res chain seq x y z
N MET A 1 -0.65 -27.19 -15.20
CA MET A 1 -1.97 -26.61 -15.47
C MET A 1 -1.95 -25.94 -16.83
N SER A 2 -3.08 -25.98 -17.57
CA SER A 2 -3.24 -25.18 -18.78
C SER A 2 -3.19 -23.68 -18.43
N ARG A 3 -2.79 -22.86 -19.40
CA ARG A 3 -2.88 -21.41 -19.25
C ARG A 3 -4.35 -20.98 -19.21
N PRO A 4 -4.70 -19.93 -18.45
CA PRO A 4 -6.07 -19.41 -18.38
C PRO A 4 -6.46 -18.70 -19.68
N ASP A 5 -7.77 -18.47 -19.85
CA ASP A 5 -8.28 -17.56 -20.88
C ASP A 5 -7.76 -16.14 -20.64
N LYS A 6 -7.75 -15.31 -21.69
CA LYS A 6 -7.16 -13.96 -21.65
C LYS A 6 -8.09 -12.90 -21.05
N THR A 7 -8.97 -13.28 -20.14
CA THR A 7 -9.82 -12.32 -19.44
C THR A 7 -9.28 -12.04 -18.02
N PRO A 8 -9.44 -10.83 -17.47
CA PRO A 8 -9.06 -10.54 -16.10
C PRO A 8 -9.64 -11.53 -15.11
N ARG A 9 -10.92 -11.90 -15.25
CA ARG A 9 -11.59 -12.89 -14.39
C ARG A 9 -10.88 -14.24 -14.40
N ALA A 10 -10.55 -14.75 -15.57
CA ALA A 10 -9.85 -16.05 -15.68
C ALA A 10 -8.43 -15.98 -15.10
N LEU A 11 -7.74 -14.86 -15.28
CA LEU A 11 -6.41 -14.61 -14.70
C LEU A 11 -6.45 -14.55 -13.18
N ILE A 12 -7.45 -13.87 -12.59
CA ILE A 12 -7.67 -13.80 -11.15
C ILE A 12 -7.87 -15.20 -10.56
N HIS A 13 -8.81 -15.98 -11.11
CA HIS A 13 -9.07 -17.32 -10.60
C HIS A 13 -7.87 -18.27 -10.77
N TRP A 14 -7.18 -18.16 -11.89
CA TRP A 14 -5.97 -18.95 -12.13
C TRP A 14 -4.84 -18.58 -11.13
N GLY A 15 -4.66 -17.28 -10.86
CA GLY A 15 -3.70 -16.78 -9.89
C GLY A 15 -4.02 -17.28 -8.48
N ALA A 16 -5.28 -17.15 -8.05
CA ALA A 16 -5.74 -17.60 -6.75
C ALA A 16 -5.48 -19.12 -6.53
N ASP A 17 -5.84 -19.95 -7.52
CA ASP A 17 -5.58 -21.40 -7.47
C ASP A 17 -4.07 -21.71 -7.39
N ARG A 18 -3.23 -20.94 -8.07
CA ARG A 18 -1.76 -21.06 -7.99
C ARG A 18 -1.24 -20.67 -6.61
N PHE A 19 -1.78 -19.63 -6.01
CA PHE A 19 -1.40 -19.13 -4.68
C PHE A 19 -1.75 -20.14 -3.58
N ASP A 20 -2.97 -20.68 -3.63
CA ASP A 20 -3.42 -21.73 -2.71
C ASP A 20 -2.57 -23.00 -2.81
N LYS A 21 -2.28 -23.47 -4.02
CA LYS A 21 -1.42 -24.65 -4.24
C LYS A 21 0.03 -24.43 -3.79
N ALA A 22 0.51 -23.19 -3.84
CA ALA A 22 1.84 -22.83 -3.37
C ALA A 22 1.88 -22.63 -1.84
N GLY A 23 0.75 -22.66 -1.15
CA GLY A 23 0.64 -22.41 0.29
C GLY A 23 1.18 -21.03 0.66
N LEU A 24 0.75 -19.99 -0.07
CA LEU A 24 1.13 -18.62 0.25
C LEU A 24 0.43 -18.15 1.52
N VAL A 25 1.10 -17.24 2.24
CA VAL A 25 0.54 -16.60 3.44
C VAL A 25 0.13 -15.18 3.06
N TYR A 26 -1.05 -14.79 3.54
CA TYR A 26 -1.66 -13.47 3.33
C TYR A 26 -1.60 -12.63 4.63
N GLY A 27 -2.15 -11.42 4.63
CA GLY A 27 -2.17 -10.52 5.80
C GLY A 27 -1.31 -9.26 5.60
N HIS A 28 -0.98 -8.93 4.35
CA HIS A 28 -0.25 -7.73 3.97
C HIS A 28 -1.09 -6.87 2.99
N GLY A 29 -2.36 -6.62 3.36
CA GLY A 29 -3.32 -5.87 2.56
C GLY A 29 -4.46 -6.71 1.99
N THR A 30 -4.32 -8.04 1.96
CA THR A 30 -5.35 -9.02 1.56
C THR A 30 -5.36 -10.20 2.52
N ASP A 31 -6.51 -10.87 2.68
CA ASP A 31 -6.69 -11.95 3.63
C ASP A 31 -6.80 -13.34 2.96
N ASN A 32 -6.86 -13.40 1.64
CA ASN A 32 -7.03 -14.63 0.89
C ASN A 32 -6.43 -14.56 -0.52
N ALA A 33 -6.33 -15.71 -1.17
CA ALA A 33 -5.74 -15.87 -2.49
C ALA A 33 -6.48 -15.10 -3.59
N LEU A 34 -7.82 -15.07 -3.52
CA LEU A 34 -8.65 -14.46 -4.55
C LEU A 34 -8.47 -12.95 -4.58
N ASP A 35 -8.55 -12.31 -3.42
CA ASP A 35 -8.38 -10.86 -3.29
C ASP A 35 -6.96 -10.42 -3.65
N GLU A 36 -5.95 -11.22 -3.28
CA GLU A 36 -4.56 -10.92 -3.64
C GLU A 36 -4.31 -11.08 -5.14
N ALA A 37 -4.85 -12.12 -5.76
CA ALA A 37 -4.77 -12.31 -7.21
C ALA A 37 -5.53 -11.19 -7.94
N ALA A 38 -6.71 -10.81 -7.45
CA ALA A 38 -7.47 -9.69 -8.01
C ALA A 38 -6.68 -8.38 -7.93
N SER A 39 -6.09 -8.07 -6.78
CA SER A 39 -5.26 -6.88 -6.60
C SER A 39 -4.11 -6.83 -7.61
N LEU A 40 -3.35 -7.92 -7.77
CA LEU A 40 -2.24 -8.00 -8.73
C LEU A 40 -2.69 -7.85 -10.19
N VAL A 41 -3.79 -8.51 -10.56
CA VAL A 41 -4.33 -8.47 -11.93
C VAL A 41 -4.86 -7.08 -12.27
N LEU A 42 -5.71 -6.51 -11.39
CA LEU A 42 -6.33 -5.20 -11.62
C LEU A 42 -5.29 -4.09 -11.64
N HIS A 43 -4.32 -4.11 -10.71
CA HIS A 43 -3.21 -3.16 -10.71
C HIS A 43 -2.39 -3.23 -12.02
N THR A 44 -2.03 -4.44 -12.47
CA THR A 44 -1.21 -4.61 -13.70
C THR A 44 -1.94 -4.14 -14.95
N LEU A 45 -3.27 -4.28 -14.98
CA LEU A 45 -4.14 -3.90 -16.09
C LEU A 45 -4.67 -2.46 -15.97
N GLU A 46 -4.34 -1.75 -14.90
CA GLU A 46 -4.82 -0.40 -14.59
C GLU A 46 -6.36 -0.32 -14.56
N ILE A 47 -7.01 -1.39 -14.06
CA ILE A 47 -8.46 -1.48 -13.89
C ILE A 47 -8.82 -1.00 -12.47
N GLY A 48 -9.60 0.08 -12.37
CA GLY A 48 -10.10 0.57 -11.09
C GLY A 48 -11.15 -0.35 -10.47
N TYR A 49 -11.20 -0.40 -9.14
CA TYR A 49 -12.22 -1.19 -8.40
C TYR A 49 -13.65 -0.67 -8.57
N ASP A 50 -13.82 0.54 -9.08
CA ASP A 50 -15.11 1.17 -9.39
C ASP A 50 -15.65 0.82 -10.78
N GLN A 51 -14.87 0.08 -11.58
CA GLN A 51 -15.28 -0.35 -12.91
C GLN A 51 -16.36 -1.45 -12.83
N PRO A 52 -17.29 -1.50 -13.79
CA PRO A 52 -18.33 -2.53 -13.81
C PRO A 52 -17.72 -3.92 -14.05
N ASP A 53 -18.29 -4.94 -13.43
CA ASP A 53 -17.84 -6.35 -13.53
C ASP A 53 -17.68 -6.86 -14.96
N THR A 54 -18.40 -6.28 -15.92
CA THR A 54 -18.30 -6.64 -17.35
C THR A 54 -16.92 -6.41 -17.95
N VAL A 55 -16.11 -5.51 -17.37
CA VAL A 55 -14.72 -5.27 -17.80
C VAL A 55 -13.86 -6.50 -17.54
N LEU A 56 -14.19 -7.29 -16.52
CA LEU A 56 -13.45 -8.50 -16.17
C LEU A 56 -13.59 -9.63 -17.18
N ASP A 57 -14.57 -9.55 -18.08
CA ASP A 57 -14.86 -10.56 -19.11
C ASP A 57 -14.37 -10.14 -20.50
N VAL A 58 -13.74 -8.98 -20.63
CA VAL A 58 -13.13 -8.48 -21.87
C VAL A 58 -11.72 -9.06 -22.02
N GLU A 59 -11.40 -9.62 -23.19
CA GLU A 59 -10.05 -10.12 -23.46
C GLU A 59 -9.01 -8.98 -23.44
N VAL A 60 -7.92 -9.22 -22.74
CA VAL A 60 -6.78 -8.31 -22.70
C VAL A 60 -5.78 -8.58 -23.83
N SER A 61 -4.92 -7.61 -24.12
CA SER A 61 -3.86 -7.77 -25.12
C SER A 61 -2.89 -8.90 -24.76
N GLU A 62 -2.19 -9.47 -25.75
CA GLU A 62 -1.12 -10.46 -25.51
C GLU A 62 -0.02 -9.93 -24.58
N THR A 63 0.30 -8.65 -24.71
CA THR A 63 1.32 -8.00 -23.88
C THR A 63 0.89 -7.94 -22.42
N ASP A 64 -0.34 -7.50 -22.17
CA ASP A 64 -0.90 -7.40 -20.83
C ASP A 64 -1.10 -8.76 -20.20
N TYR A 65 -1.60 -9.72 -20.97
CA TYR A 65 -1.71 -11.11 -20.54
C TYR A 65 -0.35 -11.67 -20.07
N ALA A 66 0.70 -11.43 -20.83
CA ALA A 66 2.05 -11.89 -20.47
C ALA A 66 2.61 -11.16 -19.23
N ARG A 67 2.29 -9.86 -19.06
CA ARG A 67 2.67 -9.08 -17.87
C ARG A 67 2.01 -9.64 -16.62
N VAL A 68 0.70 -9.87 -16.68
CA VAL A 68 -0.07 -10.42 -15.55
C VAL A 68 0.44 -11.82 -15.17
N LEU A 69 0.58 -12.72 -16.14
CA LEU A 69 1.09 -14.07 -15.85
C LEU A 69 2.47 -14.04 -15.18
N ARG A 70 3.36 -13.16 -15.64
CA ARG A 70 4.70 -13.01 -15.06
C ARG A 70 4.61 -12.54 -13.60
N LEU A 71 3.74 -11.57 -13.30
CA LEU A 71 3.59 -11.04 -11.95
C LEU A 71 3.00 -12.10 -10.99
N LEU A 72 1.97 -12.82 -11.42
CA LEU A 72 1.38 -13.93 -10.65
C LEU A 72 2.39 -15.04 -10.37
N GLU A 73 3.19 -15.43 -11.35
CA GLU A 73 4.28 -16.41 -11.15
C GLU A 73 5.40 -15.85 -10.26
N GLN A 74 5.72 -14.59 -10.37
CA GLN A 74 6.70 -13.93 -9.50
C GLN A 74 6.24 -13.95 -8.04
N ARG A 75 4.93 -13.74 -7.77
CA ARG A 75 4.36 -13.86 -6.43
C ARG A 75 4.56 -15.26 -5.85
N VAL A 76 4.35 -16.29 -6.64
CA VAL A 76 4.57 -17.68 -6.23
C VAL A 76 6.05 -17.98 -5.96
N THR A 77 6.92 -17.60 -6.88
CA THR A 77 8.34 -17.98 -6.84
C THR A 77 9.15 -17.20 -5.82
N SER A 78 8.91 -15.88 -5.72
CA SER A 78 9.62 -15.02 -4.78
C SER A 78 9.03 -15.05 -3.37
N ARG A 79 7.74 -15.41 -3.23
CA ARG A 79 6.94 -15.32 -2.01
C ARG A 79 6.84 -13.90 -1.42
N LYS A 80 7.26 -12.87 -2.17
CA LYS A 80 7.17 -11.47 -1.74
C LYS A 80 5.69 -11.04 -1.64
N PRO A 81 5.29 -10.29 -0.61
CA PRO A 81 3.97 -9.66 -0.54
C PRO A 81 3.58 -8.93 -1.82
N ALA A 82 2.31 -9.01 -2.21
CA ALA A 82 1.80 -8.36 -3.42
C ALA A 82 2.11 -6.85 -3.43
N ALA A 83 2.02 -6.17 -2.28
CA ALA A 83 2.33 -4.75 -2.15
C ALA A 83 3.74 -4.39 -2.67
N TYR A 84 4.76 -5.23 -2.38
CA TYR A 84 6.13 -5.00 -2.88
C TYR A 84 6.31 -5.36 -4.36
N LEU A 85 5.43 -6.18 -4.93
CA LEU A 85 5.45 -6.48 -6.35
C LEU A 85 4.74 -5.42 -7.19
N MET A 86 3.84 -4.66 -6.55
CA MET A 86 3.11 -3.54 -7.16
C MET A 86 3.78 -2.19 -6.85
N ASP A 87 4.77 -2.17 -5.95
CA ASP A 87 5.34 -0.95 -5.37
C ASP A 87 4.27 -0.04 -4.77
N GLU A 88 3.16 -0.63 -4.28
CA GLU A 88 2.02 0.13 -3.76
C GLU A 88 1.29 -0.61 -2.64
N ALA A 89 0.90 0.15 -1.60
CA ALA A 89 -0.01 -0.26 -0.55
C ALA A 89 -1.00 0.86 -0.24
N TRP A 90 -2.20 0.50 0.24
CA TRP A 90 -3.22 1.46 0.63
C TRP A 90 -3.29 1.60 2.15
N PHE A 91 -3.39 2.85 2.63
CA PHE A 91 -3.56 3.15 4.04
C PHE A 91 -4.42 4.40 4.23
N ALA A 92 -5.40 4.35 5.12
CA ALA A 92 -6.33 5.46 5.37
C ALA A 92 -6.97 6.04 4.09
N GLY A 93 -7.26 5.18 3.09
CA GLY A 93 -7.84 5.59 1.81
C GLY A 93 -6.86 6.25 0.83
N MET A 94 -5.56 6.23 1.12
CA MET A 94 -4.51 6.86 0.31
C MET A 94 -3.52 5.81 -0.21
N PRO A 95 -3.01 5.92 -1.46
CA PRO A 95 -1.99 5.02 -1.99
C PRO A 95 -0.58 5.46 -1.57
N PHE A 96 0.26 4.53 -1.15
CA PHE A 96 1.65 4.75 -0.75
C PHE A 96 2.60 3.88 -1.55
N TYR A 97 3.70 4.43 -1.99
CA TYR A 97 4.84 3.66 -2.47
C TYR A 97 5.43 2.85 -1.31
N VAL A 98 5.68 1.57 -1.55
CA VAL A 98 6.32 0.66 -0.60
C VAL A 98 7.26 -0.29 -1.32
N ASP A 99 8.39 -0.60 -0.67
CA ASP A 99 9.28 -1.67 -1.07
C ASP A 99 9.87 -2.36 0.17
N GLU A 100 10.82 -3.27 -0.01
CA GLU A 100 11.38 -4.10 1.08
C GLU A 100 12.12 -3.30 2.17
N ARG A 101 12.34 -1.99 1.99
CA ARG A 101 12.96 -1.10 2.98
C ARG A 101 12.00 -0.74 4.13
N VAL A 102 10.69 -0.91 3.94
CA VAL A 102 9.66 -0.54 4.91
C VAL A 102 8.64 -1.66 5.10
N LEU A 103 7.96 -1.66 6.24
CA LEU A 103 6.80 -2.55 6.45
C LEU A 103 5.62 -2.11 5.57
N VAL A 104 4.86 -3.08 5.06
CA VAL A 104 3.60 -2.81 4.39
C VAL A 104 2.63 -2.14 5.39
N PRO A 105 2.07 -0.96 5.07
CA PRO A 105 1.08 -0.28 5.90
C PRO A 105 -0.14 -1.16 6.20
N ARG A 106 -0.43 -1.41 7.50
CA ARG A 106 -1.56 -2.24 7.96
C ARG A 106 -2.03 -1.93 9.38
N SER A 107 -1.71 -0.74 9.86
CA SER A 107 -2.06 -0.36 11.23
C SER A 107 -3.54 -0.01 11.38
N PRO A 108 -4.24 -0.49 12.42
CA PRO A 108 -5.62 -0.09 12.71
C PRO A 108 -5.77 1.38 13.10
N ILE A 109 -4.67 2.10 13.31
CA ILE A 109 -4.67 3.55 13.64
C ILE A 109 -5.33 4.39 12.53
N ALA A 110 -5.47 3.85 11.30
CA ALA A 110 -6.14 4.54 10.21
C ALA A 110 -7.56 4.99 10.58
N GLU A 111 -8.31 4.16 11.32
CA GLU A 111 -9.66 4.49 11.79
C GLU A 111 -9.64 5.64 12.80
N LEU A 112 -8.66 5.64 13.71
CA LEU A 112 -8.48 6.72 14.68
C LEU A 112 -8.09 8.04 14.00
N ILE A 113 -7.22 7.98 12.99
CA ILE A 113 -6.83 9.16 12.21
C ILE A 113 -8.06 9.72 11.49
N SER A 114 -8.86 8.88 10.84
CA SER A 114 -10.09 9.29 10.15
C SER A 114 -11.10 9.93 11.10
N ALA A 115 -11.18 9.46 12.34
CA ALA A 115 -12.00 10.05 13.41
C ALA A 115 -11.28 11.21 14.13
N GLN A 116 -10.11 11.65 13.65
CA GLN A 116 -9.28 12.69 14.26
C GLN A 116 -9.04 12.45 15.77
N PHE A 117 -8.91 11.18 16.16
CA PHE A 117 -8.74 10.71 17.53
C PHE A 117 -9.84 11.17 18.51
N SER A 118 -11.03 11.49 18.01
CA SER A 118 -12.19 11.81 18.85
C SER A 118 -12.63 10.56 19.67
N PRO A 119 -13.07 10.68 20.94
CA PRO A 119 -13.23 11.91 21.72
C PRO A 119 -12.01 12.31 22.57
N TRP A 120 -10.84 11.67 22.39
CA TRP A 120 -9.66 11.86 23.27
C TRP A 120 -8.89 13.14 22.97
N VAL A 121 -8.99 13.64 21.74
CA VAL A 121 -8.28 14.84 21.28
C VAL A 121 -9.30 15.83 20.73
N ASP A 122 -9.08 17.12 20.98
CA ASP A 122 -9.77 18.22 20.32
C ASP A 122 -9.02 18.56 19.02
N PRO A 123 -9.56 18.23 17.84
CA PRO A 123 -8.84 18.39 16.57
C PRO A 123 -8.43 19.83 16.26
N ASP A 124 -9.23 20.81 16.69
CA ASP A 124 -8.97 22.23 16.43
C ASP A 124 -7.76 22.76 17.23
N ARG A 125 -7.32 22.03 18.23
CA ARG A 125 -6.17 22.38 19.07
C ARG A 125 -4.89 21.67 18.69
N VAL A 126 -4.92 20.72 17.74
CA VAL A 126 -3.74 20.00 17.31
C VAL A 126 -2.93 20.87 16.34
N THR A 127 -1.77 21.32 16.78
CA THR A 127 -0.85 22.15 15.98
C THR A 127 0.42 21.42 15.57
N SER A 128 0.76 20.33 16.27
CA SER A 128 1.94 19.50 15.98
C SER A 128 1.66 18.03 16.26
N ILE A 129 2.25 17.16 15.45
CA ILE A 129 2.14 15.70 15.57
C ILE A 129 3.54 15.12 15.40
N LEU A 130 3.86 14.09 16.16
CA LEU A 130 5.10 13.33 16.04
C LEU A 130 4.79 11.86 15.77
N ASP A 131 5.37 11.32 14.68
CA ASP A 131 5.33 9.91 14.32
C ASP A 131 6.73 9.32 14.45
N ILE A 132 6.92 8.37 15.38
CA ILE A 132 8.22 7.72 15.65
C ILE A 132 8.22 6.31 15.05
N GLY A 133 9.24 6.00 14.27
CA GLY A 133 9.31 4.78 13.47
C GLY A 133 8.40 4.89 12.26
N THR A 134 8.46 6.02 11.57
CA THR A 134 7.49 6.38 10.52
C THR A 134 7.48 5.43 9.31
N GLY A 135 8.55 4.68 9.08
CA GLY A 135 8.65 3.73 7.97
C GLY A 135 8.40 4.40 6.62
N SER A 136 7.33 3.99 5.94
CA SER A 136 6.90 4.58 4.67
C SER A 136 6.33 6.00 4.78
N GLY A 137 6.18 6.53 6.00
CA GLY A 137 5.54 7.83 6.26
C GLY A 137 4.01 7.79 6.25
N CYS A 138 3.39 6.62 6.11
CA CYS A 138 1.94 6.51 5.88
C CYS A 138 1.10 7.09 7.02
N ILE A 139 1.51 6.89 8.29
CA ILE A 139 0.81 7.44 9.46
C ILE A 139 1.00 8.96 9.52
N ALA A 140 2.23 9.44 9.39
CA ALA A 140 2.55 10.86 9.38
C ALA A 140 1.78 11.62 8.30
N ILE A 141 1.77 11.09 7.06
CA ILE A 141 1.09 11.67 5.91
C ILE A 141 -0.44 11.66 6.10
N ALA A 142 -1.01 10.53 6.56
CA ALA A 142 -2.43 10.45 6.85
C ALA A 142 -2.86 11.42 7.96
N CYS A 143 -2.04 11.56 9.01
CA CYS A 143 -2.25 12.57 10.04
C CYS A 143 -2.18 14.00 9.48
N ALA A 144 -1.20 14.29 8.63
CA ALA A 144 -1.10 15.59 7.98
C ALA A 144 -2.32 15.90 7.10
N ALA A 145 -2.89 14.91 6.43
CA ALA A 145 -4.11 15.06 5.64
C ALA A 145 -5.34 15.32 6.54
N ALA A 146 -5.47 14.58 7.67
CA ALA A 146 -6.59 14.70 8.58
C ALA A 146 -6.55 16.01 9.42
N PHE A 147 -5.34 16.46 9.82
CA PHE A 147 -5.13 17.65 10.65
C PHE A 147 -4.47 18.76 9.83
N THR A 148 -5.27 19.45 9.03
CA THR A 148 -4.77 20.41 8.01
C THR A 148 -3.97 21.60 8.57
N GLN A 149 -4.10 21.94 9.87
CA GLN A 149 -3.37 23.02 10.54
C GLN A 149 -2.08 22.53 11.23
N ALA A 150 -1.91 21.21 11.42
CA ALA A 150 -0.78 20.67 12.16
C ALA A 150 0.48 20.55 11.28
N ARG A 151 1.64 20.74 11.89
CA ARG A 151 2.93 20.27 11.38
C ARG A 151 3.17 18.86 11.87
N VAL A 152 3.80 18.02 11.06
CA VAL A 152 4.08 16.64 11.41
C VAL A 152 5.58 16.40 11.32
N ASP A 153 6.17 15.96 12.42
CA ASP A 153 7.53 15.45 12.47
C ASP A 153 7.46 13.91 12.35
N ALA A 154 8.12 13.36 11.34
CA ALA A 154 8.15 11.94 11.02
C ALA A 154 9.58 11.43 11.19
N ALA A 155 9.84 10.71 12.27
CA ALA A 155 11.16 10.25 12.66
C ALA A 155 11.35 8.77 12.38
N ASP A 156 12.51 8.39 11.88
CA ASP A 156 12.94 6.99 11.77
C ASP A 156 14.46 6.90 11.97
N LEU A 157 14.93 5.76 12.48
CA LEU A 157 16.35 5.45 12.57
C LEU A 157 16.92 5.05 11.20
N SER A 158 16.10 4.46 10.34
CA SER A 158 16.50 3.96 9.04
C SER A 158 16.45 5.05 7.98
N ARG A 159 17.59 5.40 7.41
CA ARG A 159 17.67 6.30 6.23
C ARG A 159 16.91 5.75 5.04
N ASP A 160 16.98 4.43 4.82
CA ASP A 160 16.28 3.77 3.73
C ASP A 160 14.76 3.90 3.87
N ALA A 161 14.23 3.82 5.10
CA ALA A 161 12.82 4.07 5.39
C ALA A 161 12.46 5.55 5.14
N LEU A 162 13.29 6.49 5.56
CA LEU A 162 13.08 7.92 5.30
C LEU A 162 13.14 8.26 3.81
N ASP A 163 13.91 7.53 3.01
CA ASP A 163 13.91 7.70 1.55
C ASP A 163 12.56 7.27 0.94
N VAL A 164 11.95 6.19 1.43
CA VAL A 164 10.59 5.79 1.06
C VAL A 164 9.57 6.82 1.53
N ALA A 165 9.67 7.29 2.78
CA ALA A 165 8.79 8.34 3.32
C ALA A 165 8.88 9.63 2.49
N ARG A 166 10.06 10.00 1.98
CA ARG A 166 10.26 11.17 1.12
C ARG A 166 9.52 11.03 -0.21
N ILE A 167 9.57 9.84 -0.84
CA ILE A 167 8.80 9.56 -2.06
C ILE A 167 7.31 9.76 -1.79
N ASN A 168 6.80 9.24 -0.67
CA ASN A 168 5.40 9.35 -0.32
C ASN A 168 5.00 10.78 0.06
N THR A 169 5.83 11.51 0.79
CA THR A 169 5.57 12.91 1.14
C THR A 169 5.44 13.76 -0.12
N ALA A 170 6.32 13.56 -1.11
CA ALA A 170 6.25 14.23 -2.39
C ALA A 170 5.02 13.79 -3.22
N ARG A 171 4.68 12.49 -3.23
CA ARG A 171 3.49 11.95 -3.92
C ARG A 171 2.19 12.60 -3.44
N HIS A 172 2.14 13.03 -2.19
CA HIS A 172 0.97 13.63 -1.55
C HIS A 172 1.06 15.16 -1.38
N ASP A 173 2.06 15.81 -1.97
CA ASP A 173 2.27 17.28 -1.90
C ASP A 173 2.36 17.80 -0.45
N LEU A 174 3.02 17.05 0.45
CA LEU A 174 3.10 17.36 1.88
C LEU A 174 4.50 17.70 2.39
N GLU A 175 5.50 17.96 1.50
CA GLU A 175 6.88 18.28 1.88
C GLU A 175 6.98 19.54 2.76
N GLY A 176 6.06 20.48 2.62
CA GLY A 176 6.02 21.69 3.44
C GLY A 176 5.42 21.50 4.85
N ARG A 177 4.85 20.32 5.13
CA ARG A 177 4.10 20.03 6.37
C ARG A 177 4.59 18.80 7.11
N VAL A 178 5.19 17.84 6.43
CA VAL A 178 5.79 16.63 7.01
C VAL A 178 7.30 16.78 6.96
N GLN A 179 7.93 16.93 8.12
CA GLN A 179 9.37 17.01 8.27
C GLN A 179 9.93 15.60 8.55
N LEU A 180 10.83 15.11 7.70
CA LEU A 180 11.49 13.81 7.89
C LEU A 180 12.77 13.99 8.70
N ILE A 181 12.91 13.22 9.77
CA ILE A 181 14.00 13.35 10.75
C ILE A 181 14.66 11.99 10.97
N GLU A 182 15.97 11.90 10.72
CA GLU A 182 16.74 10.74 11.15
C GLU A 182 17.00 10.82 12.66
N SER A 183 16.40 9.90 13.43
CA SER A 183 16.49 9.92 14.88
C SER A 183 16.39 8.54 15.50
N ASP A 184 17.25 8.27 16.48
CA ASP A 184 17.03 7.17 17.41
C ASP A 184 16.08 7.61 18.49
N LEU A 185 14.80 7.25 18.34
CA LEU A 185 13.67 7.71 19.14
C LEU A 185 13.66 9.24 19.22
N PHE A 186 13.94 9.82 20.37
CA PHE A 186 13.89 11.26 20.67
C PHE A 186 15.23 12.00 20.55
N SER A 187 16.30 11.33 20.12
CA SER A 187 17.66 11.87 20.22
C SER A 187 17.93 13.09 19.35
N ALA A 188 17.16 13.30 18.30
CA ALA A 188 17.29 14.43 17.37
C ALA A 188 16.04 15.32 17.28
N LEU A 189 15.10 15.17 18.22
CA LEU A 189 13.83 15.92 18.29
C LEU A 189 13.89 17.09 19.24
#